data_bf06b10d35de80a1c7b0ce93bf44d4b7
#
_entry.id   bf06b10d35de80a1c7b0ce93bf44d4b7
#
_cell.length_a   1.000
_cell.length_b   1.000
_cell.length_c   1.000
_cell.angle_alpha   90.00
_cell.angle_beta   90.00
_cell.angle_gamma   90.00
#
_symmetry.space_group_name_H-M   'P 1'
#
loop_
_entity.id
_entity.type
_entity.pdbx_description
1 polymer ?
#
loop_
_entity_poly.entity_id
_entity_poly.type
_entity_poly.pdbx_seq_one_letter_code
_entity_poly.pdbx_strand_id
1 'polypeptide(L)'
;VAIKSLKNNSAFSGFFMNAYTDVSFFPRNAKPLNSYKKYWAARFGTAPFLPMSREEMQQLGWDCCDIIIVTGDAYVDHPSFGMAVIGRMLENQGFRVGIIAQPDWQSADPFKALGKPNLFFGVTAGNMDSMINRYTADRKIRSDDAYTAGDIGGKRPDRAALVYSQRCKEAYSDVPIILGGIEGSLRRIAHYDYWSDKVRRSIVVDSKCDLLLYGNAERAIVEIAHRLANKEPVQNITDVRGTAFVRRQTPEGWFEIDSTNIDEPGRVEAHVNPYLMVSEVAKQQGQSCAREDEAQAVADAANQKLVSSGRPLDQTPQTIKFVDNPNLPGLQGKGKXXXXSKRQKRHSFAKL
;
A
#
# COMPACT_ATOMS: atom_id res chain seq x y z
N VAL A 1 20.84 -4.32 -2.20
CA VAL A 1 19.94 -4.78 -3.27
C VAL A 1 20.67 -5.84 -4.09
N ALA A 2 20.06 -7.02 -4.24
CA ALA A 2 20.65 -8.11 -5.01
C ALA A 2 20.20 -8.05 -6.48
N ILE A 3 21.15 -8.01 -7.39
CA ILE A 3 20.91 -7.91 -8.84
C ILE A 3 21.50 -9.14 -9.52
N LYS A 4 20.75 -9.73 -10.46
CA LYS A 4 21.22 -10.90 -11.22
C LYS A 4 22.38 -10.52 -12.12
N SER A 5 23.53 -11.21 -11.98
CA SER A 5 24.71 -10.99 -12.81
C SER A 5 24.49 -11.55 -14.22
N LEU A 6 24.69 -10.72 -15.20
CA LEU A 6 24.82 -11.17 -16.58
C LEU A 6 26.30 -11.41 -16.84
N LYS A 7 26.70 -12.67 -16.95
CA LYS A 7 28.05 -13.01 -17.39
C LYS A 7 28.16 -12.61 -18.86
N ASN A 8 28.72 -11.47 -19.14
CA ASN A 8 29.57 -11.13 -20.29
C ASN A 8 29.63 -9.62 -20.58
N ASN A 9 30.76 -9.17 -20.46
CA ASN A 9 31.65 -8.15 -21.00
C ASN A 9 31.12 -6.91 -21.75
N SER A 10 31.69 -5.79 -21.39
CA SER A 10 32.09 -4.61 -22.18
C SER A 10 31.05 -3.57 -22.56
N ALA A 11 29.86 -3.58 -21.99
CA ALA A 11 28.89 -2.51 -22.28
C ALA A 11 28.31 -1.90 -20.98
N PHE A 12 29.19 -1.47 -20.10
CA PHE A 12 28.76 -1.05 -18.76
C PHE A 12 28.15 0.36 -18.69
N SER A 13 28.43 1.24 -19.66
CA SER A 13 28.00 2.65 -19.54
C SER A 13 26.61 2.95 -20.09
N GLY A 14 26.07 2.10 -20.97
CA GLY A 14 24.72 2.29 -21.52
C GLY A 14 23.62 1.48 -20.83
N PHE A 15 24.00 0.62 -19.92
CA PHE A 15 23.10 -0.42 -19.39
C PHE A 15 22.14 0.08 -18.29
N PHE A 16 22.56 1.10 -17.55
CA PHE A 16 21.79 1.53 -16.39
C PHE A 16 20.46 2.22 -16.72
N MET A 17 20.38 2.89 -17.85
CA MET A 17 19.15 3.60 -18.22
C MET A 17 18.08 2.70 -18.87
N ASN A 18 18.50 1.62 -19.54
CA ASN A 18 17.57 0.71 -20.20
C ASN A 18 17.08 -0.45 -19.31
N ALA A 19 17.78 -0.74 -18.21
CA ALA A 19 17.41 -1.85 -17.34
C ALA A 19 16.07 -1.62 -16.62
N TYR A 20 15.65 -0.36 -16.46
CA TYR A 20 14.37 -0.04 -15.81
C TYR A 20 13.16 -0.21 -16.73
N THR A 21 13.37 -0.25 -18.04
CA THR A 21 12.26 -0.33 -19.00
C THR A 21 12.15 -1.69 -19.67
N ASP A 22 13.15 -2.57 -19.54
CA ASP A 22 13.10 -3.88 -20.18
C ASP A 22 12.40 -4.92 -19.29
N VAL A 23 11.12 -5.09 -19.54
CA VAL A 23 10.23 -6.04 -18.83
C VAL A 23 10.66 -7.50 -19.08
N SER A 24 11.53 -7.75 -20.09
CA SER A 24 12.03 -9.10 -20.39
C SER A 24 12.93 -9.67 -19.27
N PHE A 25 13.41 -8.83 -18.36
CA PHE A 25 14.20 -9.25 -17.20
C PHE A 25 13.42 -10.16 -16.23
N PHE A 26 12.09 -10.16 -16.33
CA PHE A 26 11.22 -11.02 -15.51
C PHE A 26 10.37 -11.86 -16.45
N PRO A 27 10.84 -13.05 -16.83
CA PRO A 27 10.21 -13.81 -17.91
C PRO A 27 8.85 -14.43 -17.56
N ARG A 28 8.36 -14.27 -16.34
CA ARG A 28 7.03 -14.79 -16.01
C ARG A 28 5.94 -13.77 -16.28
N ASN A 29 5.13 -14.04 -17.27
CA ASN A 29 3.85 -13.37 -17.41
C ASN A 29 2.93 -13.83 -16.25
N ALA A 30 2.43 -12.89 -15.48
CA ALA A 30 1.49 -13.19 -14.42
C ALA A 30 0.25 -13.86 -15.02
N LYS A 31 -0.16 -14.99 -14.47
CA LYS A 31 -1.36 -15.67 -14.92
C LYS A 31 -2.60 -14.80 -14.69
N PRO A 32 -3.55 -14.77 -15.62
CA PRO A 32 -4.83 -14.12 -15.36
C PRO A 32 -5.52 -14.70 -14.12
N LEU A 33 -6.17 -13.86 -13.32
CA LEU A 33 -6.81 -14.28 -12.07
C LEU A 33 -7.83 -15.40 -12.28
N ASN A 34 -8.55 -15.35 -13.41
CA ASN A 34 -9.60 -16.33 -13.72
C ASN A 34 -9.07 -17.60 -14.43
N SER A 35 -7.75 -17.73 -14.62
CA SER A 35 -7.16 -18.93 -15.26
C SER A 35 -6.79 -20.02 -14.26
N TYR A 36 -6.86 -19.75 -12.97
CA TYR A 36 -6.58 -20.76 -11.94
C TYR A 36 -7.75 -21.72 -11.83
N LYS A 37 -7.45 -23.03 -11.74
CA LYS A 37 -8.46 -24.01 -11.36
C LYS A 37 -8.90 -23.74 -9.93
N LYS A 38 -10.21 -23.60 -9.71
CA LYS A 38 -10.74 -23.29 -8.38
C LYS A 38 -10.33 -24.40 -7.39
N TYR A 39 -10.05 -24.00 -6.18
CA TYR A 39 -9.73 -24.90 -5.09
C TYR A 39 -10.93 -25.80 -4.78
N TRP A 40 -10.68 -26.95 -4.20
CA TRP A 40 -11.73 -27.98 -3.97
C TRP A 40 -12.90 -27.47 -3.12
N ALA A 41 -12.64 -26.50 -2.24
CA ALA A 41 -13.66 -25.97 -1.35
C ALA A 41 -14.66 -25.03 -2.08
N ALA A 42 -14.45 -24.73 -3.36
CA ALA A 42 -15.44 -24.02 -4.19
C ALA A 42 -16.81 -24.71 -4.21
N ARG A 43 -16.86 -25.99 -3.88
CA ARG A 43 -18.13 -26.76 -3.77
C ARG A 43 -19.08 -26.20 -2.70
N PHE A 44 -18.58 -25.45 -1.71
CA PHE A 44 -19.42 -24.83 -0.68
C PHE A 44 -20.16 -23.59 -1.20
N GLY A 45 -19.80 -23.11 -2.39
CA GLY A 45 -20.41 -21.90 -2.95
C GLY A 45 -19.82 -20.61 -2.37
N THR A 46 -20.46 -19.49 -2.67
CA THR A 46 -20.08 -18.18 -2.15
C THR A 46 -20.82 -17.94 -0.84
N ALA A 47 -20.08 -17.64 0.22
CA ALA A 47 -20.67 -17.34 1.52
C ALA A 47 -21.36 -15.96 1.48
N PRO A 48 -22.52 -15.81 2.14
CA PRO A 48 -23.18 -14.51 2.23
C PRO A 48 -22.33 -13.49 3.00
N PHE A 49 -21.49 -13.97 3.92
CA PHE A 49 -20.52 -13.18 4.69
C PHE A 49 -19.28 -14.04 4.93
N LEU A 50 -18.15 -13.41 5.12
CA LEU A 50 -16.92 -14.12 5.53
C LEU A 50 -16.97 -14.31 7.05
N PRO A 51 -16.91 -15.55 7.57
CA PRO A 51 -17.18 -15.82 8.98
C PRO A 51 -16.11 -15.24 9.91
N MET A 52 -16.56 -14.72 11.05
CA MET A 52 -15.72 -14.21 12.13
C MET A 52 -15.80 -15.07 13.39
N SER A 53 -16.66 -16.10 13.40
CA SER A 53 -16.81 -17.00 14.54
C SER A 53 -16.98 -18.45 14.08
N ARG A 54 -16.81 -19.39 15.01
CA ARG A 54 -17.00 -20.82 14.72
C ARG A 54 -18.45 -21.13 14.42
N GLU A 55 -19.38 -20.43 15.06
CA GLU A 55 -20.82 -20.58 14.84
C GLU A 55 -21.18 -20.20 13.40
N GLU A 56 -20.60 -19.11 12.91
CA GLU A 56 -20.79 -18.70 11.52
C GLU A 56 -20.15 -19.71 10.53
N MET A 57 -18.98 -20.26 10.86
CA MET A 57 -18.38 -21.33 10.06
C MET A 57 -19.30 -22.55 9.99
N GLN A 58 -19.90 -22.94 11.12
CA GLN A 58 -20.84 -24.08 11.19
C GLN A 58 -22.08 -23.82 10.31
N GLN A 59 -22.62 -22.59 10.32
CA GLN A 59 -23.74 -22.21 9.45
C GLN A 59 -23.40 -22.39 7.96
N LEU A 60 -22.12 -22.17 7.60
CA LEU A 60 -21.62 -22.35 6.23
C LEU A 60 -21.23 -23.81 5.94
N GLY A 61 -21.33 -24.71 6.91
CA GLY A 61 -20.93 -26.09 6.78
C GLY A 61 -19.40 -26.28 6.77
N TRP A 62 -18.65 -25.32 7.32
CA TRP A 62 -17.18 -25.37 7.32
C TRP A 62 -16.66 -25.91 8.65
N ASP A 63 -15.80 -26.90 8.58
CA ASP A 63 -15.07 -27.44 9.73
C ASP A 63 -13.81 -26.62 10.06
N CYS A 64 -13.24 -25.95 9.07
CA CYS A 64 -12.03 -25.14 9.23
C CYS A 64 -11.97 -24.08 8.10
N CYS A 65 -11.12 -23.09 8.30
CA CYS A 65 -10.77 -22.13 7.24
C CYS A 65 -9.50 -22.59 6.53
N ASP A 66 -9.41 -22.30 5.23
CA ASP A 66 -8.17 -22.47 4.50
C ASP A 66 -7.22 -21.29 4.74
N ILE A 67 -7.78 -20.10 4.82
CA ILE A 67 -7.06 -18.86 5.04
C ILE A 67 -7.79 -18.06 6.11
N ILE A 68 -7.06 -17.45 7.02
CA ILE A 68 -7.62 -16.52 8.01
C ILE A 68 -6.95 -15.16 7.83
N ILE A 69 -7.75 -14.12 7.63
CA ILE A 69 -7.24 -12.74 7.52
C ILE A 69 -7.43 -12.05 8.88
N VAL A 70 -6.33 -11.55 9.44
CA VAL A 70 -6.31 -10.78 10.69
C VAL A 70 -6.15 -9.30 10.33
N THR A 71 -7.05 -8.46 10.82
CA THR A 71 -7.09 -7.04 10.49
C THR A 71 -7.27 -6.16 11.72
N GLY A 72 -6.68 -4.97 11.68
CA GLY A 72 -6.87 -3.94 12.70
C GLY A 72 -8.16 -3.15 12.57
N ASP A 73 -8.86 -3.26 11.43
CA ASP A 73 -10.16 -2.60 11.23
C ASP A 73 -11.30 -3.53 11.62
N ALA A 74 -12.43 -2.96 12.02
CA ALA A 74 -13.69 -3.68 12.08
C ALA A 74 -14.01 -4.24 10.68
N TYR A 75 -14.59 -5.44 10.62
CA TYR A 75 -14.92 -6.05 9.34
C TYR A 75 -16.15 -5.40 8.71
N VAL A 76 -15.96 -4.86 7.54
CA VAL A 76 -17.02 -4.35 6.68
C VAL A 76 -16.81 -4.97 5.30
N ASP A 77 -17.81 -5.71 4.81
CA ASP A 77 -17.73 -6.37 3.50
C ASP A 77 -18.02 -5.37 2.37
N HIS A 78 -17.05 -4.51 2.12
CA HIS A 78 -17.17 -3.43 1.16
C HIS A 78 -15.85 -3.24 0.42
N PRO A 79 -15.85 -2.92 -0.88
CA PRO A 79 -14.62 -2.80 -1.67
C PRO A 79 -13.68 -1.66 -1.23
N SER A 80 -14.09 -0.78 -0.34
CA SER A 80 -13.19 0.21 0.28
C SER A 80 -12.27 -0.39 1.35
N PHE A 81 -12.51 -1.65 1.76
CA PHE A 81 -11.73 -2.31 2.80
C PHE A 81 -10.88 -3.43 2.20
N GLY A 82 -9.56 -3.30 2.38
CA GLY A 82 -8.61 -4.23 1.77
C GLY A 82 -8.84 -5.70 2.17
N MET A 83 -9.22 -5.96 3.44
CA MET A 83 -9.48 -7.33 3.90
C MET A 83 -10.71 -7.94 3.23
N ALA A 84 -11.74 -7.12 2.91
CA ALA A 84 -12.91 -7.60 2.19
C ALA A 84 -12.55 -7.93 0.74
N VAL A 85 -11.82 -7.03 0.06
CA VAL A 85 -11.36 -7.26 -1.32
C VAL A 85 -10.54 -8.55 -1.42
N ILE A 86 -9.53 -8.68 -0.55
CA ILE A 86 -8.63 -9.86 -0.56
C ILE A 86 -9.41 -11.14 -0.17
N GLY A 87 -10.25 -11.03 0.86
CA GLY A 87 -11.05 -12.18 1.33
C GLY A 87 -12.00 -12.68 0.26
N ARG A 88 -12.76 -11.79 -0.36
CA ARG A 88 -13.70 -12.13 -1.45
C ARG A 88 -12.98 -12.65 -2.69
N MET A 89 -11.81 -12.09 -2.99
CA MET A 89 -11.00 -12.58 -4.12
C MET A 89 -10.52 -14.01 -3.88
N LEU A 90 -10.03 -14.31 -2.69
CA LEU A 90 -9.57 -15.66 -2.31
C LEU A 90 -10.76 -16.63 -2.28
N GLU A 91 -11.90 -16.20 -1.75
CA GLU A 91 -13.13 -17.00 -1.79
C GLU A 91 -13.54 -17.33 -3.23
N ASN A 92 -13.46 -16.35 -4.14
CA ASN A 92 -13.75 -16.58 -5.56
C ASN A 92 -12.80 -17.61 -6.19
N GLN A 93 -11.60 -17.78 -5.64
CA GLN A 93 -10.67 -18.84 -6.05
C GLN A 93 -11.03 -20.20 -5.43
N GLY A 94 -12.05 -20.26 -4.57
CA GLY A 94 -12.55 -21.47 -3.96
C GLY A 94 -11.98 -21.78 -2.57
N PHE A 95 -11.32 -20.82 -1.92
CA PHE A 95 -10.80 -20.99 -0.55
C PHE A 95 -11.85 -20.61 0.48
N ARG A 96 -11.87 -21.31 1.63
CA ARG A 96 -12.68 -20.92 2.80
C ARG A 96 -11.88 -19.88 3.56
N VAL A 97 -12.42 -18.65 3.59
CA VAL A 97 -11.70 -17.49 4.17
C VAL A 97 -12.46 -16.99 5.40
N GLY A 98 -11.80 -16.99 6.56
CA GLY A 98 -12.33 -16.40 7.78
C GLY A 98 -11.65 -15.08 8.10
N ILE A 99 -12.32 -14.24 8.89
CA ILE A 99 -11.81 -12.92 9.30
C ILE A 99 -11.70 -12.87 10.82
N ILE A 100 -10.55 -12.45 11.33
CA ILE A 100 -10.36 -12.05 12.72
C ILE A 100 -10.16 -10.53 12.73
N ALA A 101 -11.23 -9.81 13.07
CA ALA A 101 -11.26 -8.35 13.06
C ALA A 101 -10.99 -7.81 14.47
N GLN A 102 -10.03 -6.93 14.59
CA GLN A 102 -9.66 -6.24 15.84
C GLN A 102 -9.52 -7.20 17.03
N PRO A 103 -8.70 -8.27 16.91
CA PRO A 103 -8.53 -9.19 18.04
C PRO A 103 -7.88 -8.49 19.23
N ASP A 104 -8.26 -8.93 20.44
CA ASP A 104 -7.51 -8.53 21.63
C ASP A 104 -6.08 -9.07 21.50
N TRP A 105 -5.15 -8.15 21.40
CA TRP A 105 -3.74 -8.46 21.14
C TRP A 105 -2.94 -8.75 22.40
N GLN A 106 -3.58 -8.70 23.58
CA GLN A 106 -2.89 -8.96 24.84
C GLN A 106 -2.44 -10.42 24.98
N SER A 107 -3.16 -11.34 24.31
CA SER A 107 -2.79 -12.76 24.30
C SER A 107 -2.91 -13.36 22.88
N ALA A 108 -2.45 -14.61 22.72
CA ALA A 108 -2.58 -15.33 21.46
C ALA A 108 -3.95 -16.01 21.28
N ASP A 109 -4.77 -16.07 22.33
CA ASP A 109 -6.02 -16.85 22.29
C ASP A 109 -7.06 -16.29 21.31
N PRO A 110 -7.27 -14.97 21.20
CA PRO A 110 -8.19 -14.46 20.17
C PRO A 110 -7.78 -14.83 18.73
N PHE A 111 -6.50 -15.08 18.50
CA PHE A 111 -6.01 -15.49 17.19
C PHE A 111 -6.28 -16.96 16.87
N LYS A 112 -6.79 -17.73 17.85
CA LYS A 112 -7.24 -19.12 17.72
C LYS A 112 -8.77 -19.23 17.54
N ALA A 113 -9.49 -18.12 17.50
CA ALA A 113 -10.96 -18.09 17.49
C ALA A 113 -11.56 -18.97 16.38
N LEU A 114 -11.01 -18.91 15.17
CA LEU A 114 -11.48 -19.69 14.01
C LEU A 114 -10.74 -21.03 13.84
N GLY A 115 -9.84 -21.37 14.77
CA GLY A 115 -9.01 -22.56 14.64
C GLY A 115 -7.76 -22.30 13.79
N LYS A 116 -7.07 -23.38 13.44
CA LYS A 116 -5.85 -23.35 12.64
C LYS A 116 -6.21 -23.30 11.15
N PRO A 117 -5.72 -22.29 10.39
CA PRO A 117 -5.97 -22.33 8.95
C PRO A 117 -5.12 -23.40 8.26
N ASN A 118 -5.64 -23.94 7.16
CA ASN A 118 -4.95 -24.99 6.40
C ASN A 118 -3.72 -24.47 5.66
N LEU A 119 -3.74 -23.19 5.24
CA LEU A 119 -2.71 -22.63 4.34
C LEU A 119 -1.89 -21.53 5.00
N PHE A 120 -2.53 -20.42 5.45
CA PHE A 120 -1.78 -19.30 6.01
C PHE A 120 -2.67 -18.31 6.75
N PHE A 121 -2.03 -17.46 7.56
CA PHE A 121 -2.61 -16.23 8.07
C PHE A 121 -2.23 -15.08 7.15
N GLY A 122 -3.23 -14.34 6.66
CA GLY A 122 -3.03 -13.04 6.03
C GLY A 122 -3.15 -11.95 7.10
N VAL A 123 -2.13 -11.11 7.26
CA VAL A 123 -2.11 -10.13 8.35
C VAL A 123 -2.04 -8.72 7.77
N THR A 124 -2.87 -7.81 8.29
CA THR A 124 -2.85 -6.39 7.93
C THR A 124 -3.17 -5.53 9.15
N ALA A 125 -2.64 -4.31 9.18
CA ALA A 125 -3.02 -3.31 10.21
C ALA A 125 -4.40 -2.71 9.95
N GLY A 126 -4.95 -2.91 8.75
CA GLY A 126 -6.18 -2.27 8.29
C GLY A 126 -5.94 -1.32 7.12
N ASN A 127 -6.90 -0.47 6.85
CA ASN A 127 -6.85 0.52 5.76
C ASN A 127 -5.81 1.61 5.99
N MET A 128 -5.50 1.88 7.25
CA MET A 128 -4.49 2.89 7.61
C MET A 128 -3.32 2.25 8.37
N ASP A 129 -2.20 2.94 8.34
CA ASP A 129 -1.07 2.66 9.23
C ASP A 129 -1.53 2.86 10.69
N SER A 130 -1.25 1.90 11.57
CA SER A 130 -1.73 1.92 12.96
C SER A 130 -1.22 3.13 13.74
N MET A 131 0.00 3.58 13.47
CA MET A 131 0.57 4.74 14.16
C MET A 131 -0.11 6.03 13.71
N ILE A 132 -0.38 6.18 12.41
CA ILE A 132 -1.09 7.35 11.86
C ILE A 132 -2.55 7.35 12.32
N ASN A 133 -3.15 6.17 12.41
CA ASN A 133 -4.52 6.03 12.91
C ASN A 133 -4.63 6.44 14.38
N ARG A 134 -3.66 6.04 15.21
CA ARG A 134 -3.71 6.25 16.66
C ARG A 134 -3.21 7.63 17.10
N TYR A 135 -2.25 8.21 16.38
CA TYR A 135 -1.58 9.44 16.82
C TYR A 135 -1.70 10.56 15.78
N THR A 136 -1.74 11.80 16.28
CA THR A 136 -1.61 13.00 15.45
C THR A 136 -0.13 13.23 15.08
N ALA A 137 0.13 14.20 14.20
CA ALA A 137 1.49 14.63 13.87
C ALA A 137 2.25 15.17 15.10
N ASP A 138 1.53 15.72 16.09
CA ASP A 138 2.09 16.21 17.35
C ASP A 138 2.29 15.08 18.38
N ARG A 139 2.17 13.81 17.97
CA ARG A 139 2.29 12.61 18.82
C ARG A 139 1.23 12.52 19.93
N LYS A 140 0.10 13.23 19.78
CA LYS A 140 -1.04 13.12 20.70
C LYS A 140 -1.95 11.98 20.30
N ILE A 141 -2.49 11.26 21.26
CA ILE A 141 -3.44 10.16 21.01
C ILE A 141 -4.73 10.75 20.46
N ARG A 142 -5.26 10.15 19.39
CA ARG A 142 -6.57 10.51 18.83
C ARG A 142 -7.68 9.95 19.74
N SER A 143 -8.77 10.69 19.84
CA SER A 143 -9.94 10.31 20.64
C SER A 143 -10.81 9.25 19.95
N ASP A 144 -10.73 9.17 18.63
CA ASP A 144 -11.64 8.40 17.79
C ASP A 144 -10.88 7.57 16.75
N ASP A 145 -11.54 6.52 16.27
CA ASP A 145 -11.03 5.64 15.21
C ASP A 145 -12.18 5.31 14.26
N ALA A 146 -12.19 5.93 13.09
CA ALA A 146 -13.22 5.76 12.06
C ALA A 146 -13.31 4.33 11.51
N TYR A 147 -12.33 3.48 11.78
CA TYR A 147 -12.29 2.08 11.33
C TYR A 147 -12.69 1.10 12.44
N THR A 148 -13.25 1.63 13.53
CA THR A 148 -13.70 0.83 14.68
C THR A 148 -15.18 1.08 14.89
N ALA A 149 -15.91 0.04 15.30
CA ALA A 149 -17.34 0.17 15.60
C ALA A 149 -17.55 1.19 16.72
N GLY A 150 -18.40 2.17 16.46
CA GLY A 150 -18.70 3.27 17.39
C GLY A 150 -17.59 4.29 17.50
N ASP A 151 -16.66 4.31 16.57
CA ASP A 151 -15.51 5.22 16.53
C ASP A 151 -14.61 5.15 17.79
N ILE A 152 -14.61 4.02 18.48
CA ILE A 152 -13.88 3.84 19.75
C ILE A 152 -12.38 3.66 19.45
N GLY A 153 -11.58 4.63 19.86
CA GLY A 153 -10.13 4.57 19.69
C GLY A 153 -9.45 3.58 20.64
N GLY A 154 -8.24 3.14 20.27
CA GLY A 154 -7.36 2.34 21.14
C GLY A 154 -7.54 0.83 21.05
N LYS A 155 -8.38 0.32 20.18
CA LYS A 155 -8.57 -1.14 20.04
C LYS A 155 -7.41 -1.84 19.34
N ARG A 156 -6.68 -1.15 18.50
CA ARG A 156 -5.52 -1.74 17.82
C ARG A 156 -4.22 -1.39 18.55
N PRO A 157 -3.22 -2.30 18.55
CA PRO A 157 -1.91 -1.98 19.13
C PRO A 157 -1.12 -1.02 18.25
N ASP A 158 -0.12 -0.40 18.84
CA ASP A 158 0.92 0.30 18.06
C ASP A 158 1.63 -0.72 17.16
N ARG A 159 1.87 -0.33 15.90
CA ARG A 159 2.47 -1.20 14.89
C ARG A 159 1.73 -2.53 14.78
N ALA A 160 0.43 -2.43 14.53
CA ALA A 160 -0.50 -3.56 14.58
C ALA A 160 -0.06 -4.74 13.70
N ALA A 161 0.46 -4.47 12.49
CA ALA A 161 0.93 -5.52 11.60
C ALA A 161 2.02 -6.38 12.24
N LEU A 162 2.93 -5.75 12.98
CA LEU A 162 4.00 -6.44 13.73
C LEU A 162 3.42 -7.30 14.85
N VAL A 163 2.58 -6.70 15.69
CA VAL A 163 2.02 -7.36 16.87
C VAL A 163 1.15 -8.56 16.46
N TYR A 164 0.26 -8.36 15.49
CA TYR A 164 -0.63 -9.43 15.00
C TYR A 164 0.16 -10.59 14.39
N SER A 165 1.22 -10.31 13.63
CA SER A 165 2.08 -11.36 13.08
C SER A 165 2.71 -12.20 14.19
N GLN A 166 3.22 -11.56 15.24
CA GLN A 166 3.82 -12.24 16.37
C GLN A 166 2.77 -13.10 17.11
N ARG A 167 1.56 -12.57 17.33
CA ARG A 167 0.46 -13.31 17.97
C ARG A 167 0.00 -14.52 17.14
N CYS A 168 -0.05 -14.38 15.81
CA CYS A 168 -0.35 -15.50 14.91
C CYS A 168 0.73 -16.60 15.04
N LYS A 169 2.01 -16.23 15.11
CA LYS A 169 3.11 -17.21 15.32
C LYS A 169 3.04 -17.87 16.68
N GLU A 170 2.65 -17.13 17.72
CA GLU A 170 2.39 -17.72 19.05
C GLU A 170 1.22 -18.70 19.02
N ALA A 171 0.15 -18.34 18.33
CA ALA A 171 -1.04 -19.19 18.24
C ALA A 171 -0.73 -20.50 17.48
N TYR A 172 -0.05 -20.41 16.32
CA TYR A 172 0.27 -21.57 15.47
C TYR A 172 1.61 -21.33 14.79
N SER A 173 2.69 -21.82 15.41
CA SER A 173 4.07 -21.55 14.99
C SER A 173 4.42 -22.07 13.60
N ASP A 174 3.73 -23.15 13.17
CA ASP A 174 3.98 -23.82 11.91
C ASP A 174 3.16 -23.27 10.73
N VAL A 175 2.22 -22.35 10.98
CA VAL A 175 1.40 -21.74 9.93
C VAL A 175 2.15 -20.56 9.29
N PRO A 176 2.23 -20.53 7.95
CA PRO A 176 2.83 -19.37 7.28
C PRO A 176 2.08 -18.07 7.55
N ILE A 177 2.82 -16.96 7.63
CA ILE A 177 2.28 -15.62 7.77
C ILE A 177 2.58 -14.82 6.52
N ILE A 178 1.52 -14.37 5.85
CA ILE A 178 1.59 -13.48 4.68
C ILE A 178 1.15 -12.09 5.15
N LEU A 179 2.12 -11.19 5.26
CA LEU A 179 1.88 -9.83 5.72
C LEU A 179 1.51 -8.93 4.53
N GLY A 180 0.53 -8.06 4.70
CA GLY A 180 0.12 -7.13 3.66
C GLY A 180 -0.37 -5.80 4.20
N GLY A 181 -0.98 -5.01 3.33
CA GLY A 181 -1.56 -3.71 3.66
C GLY A 181 -0.55 -2.57 3.65
N ILE A 182 -1.04 -1.36 3.92
CA ILE A 182 -0.26 -0.13 3.82
C ILE A 182 0.90 -0.10 4.82
N GLU A 183 0.65 -0.51 6.06
CA GLU A 183 1.67 -0.52 7.12
C GLU A 183 2.85 -1.43 6.76
N GLY A 184 2.58 -2.65 6.28
CA GLY A 184 3.61 -3.57 5.80
C GLY A 184 4.38 -2.98 4.62
N SER A 185 3.64 -2.42 3.66
CA SER A 185 4.23 -1.84 2.44
C SER A 185 5.20 -0.70 2.75
N LEU A 186 4.81 0.20 3.67
CA LEU A 186 5.65 1.35 4.06
C LEU A 186 6.90 0.92 4.83
N ARG A 187 6.82 -0.19 5.58
CA ARG A 187 7.90 -0.67 6.45
C ARG A 187 8.66 -1.87 5.89
N ARG A 188 8.51 -2.17 4.57
CA ARG A 188 9.15 -3.35 3.94
C ARG A 188 10.67 -3.28 3.87
N ILE A 189 11.22 -2.08 3.97
CA ILE A 189 12.68 -1.83 4.01
C ILE A 189 13.02 -1.10 5.31
N ALA A 190 14.28 -0.81 5.54
CA ALA A 190 14.69 0.05 6.65
C ALA A 190 13.99 1.41 6.51
N HIS A 191 13.52 1.94 7.62
CA HIS A 191 12.71 3.16 7.61
C HIS A 191 12.93 3.96 8.89
N TYR A 192 12.74 5.28 8.78
CA TYR A 192 12.75 6.16 9.95
C TYR A 192 11.38 6.11 10.64
N ASP A 193 11.39 5.73 11.90
CA ASP A 193 10.19 5.68 12.74
C ASP A 193 10.08 7.00 13.50
N TYR A 194 9.22 7.87 13.05
CA TYR A 194 8.97 9.20 13.61
C TYR A 194 8.62 9.17 15.10
N TRP A 195 7.83 8.17 15.51
CA TRP A 195 7.33 8.12 16.90
C TRP A 195 8.41 7.72 17.90
N SER A 196 9.32 6.83 17.52
CA SER A 196 10.44 6.43 18.38
C SER A 196 11.74 7.17 18.07
N ASP A 197 11.76 8.02 17.05
CA ASP A 197 12.91 8.81 16.59
C ASP A 197 14.14 7.92 16.32
N LYS A 198 13.91 6.83 15.57
CA LYS A 198 14.96 5.84 15.30
C LYS A 198 14.79 5.26 13.89
N VAL A 199 15.91 4.88 13.31
CA VAL A 199 15.88 4.05 12.11
C VAL A 199 15.59 2.61 12.55
N ARG A 200 14.54 2.02 11.98
CA ARG A 200 14.16 0.63 12.22
C ARG A 200 14.48 -0.21 11.00
N ARG A 201 14.82 -1.45 11.24
CA ARG A 201 14.98 -2.44 10.16
C ARG A 201 13.62 -2.82 9.58
N SER A 202 13.64 -3.55 8.48
CA SER A 202 12.44 -4.02 7.78
C SER A 202 11.48 -4.75 8.72
N ILE A 203 10.17 -4.49 8.56
CA ILE A 203 9.11 -5.20 9.28
C ILE A 203 9.15 -6.71 8.99
N VAL A 204 9.64 -7.14 7.84
CA VAL A 204 9.75 -8.56 7.48
C VAL A 204 10.63 -9.30 8.51
N VAL A 205 11.72 -8.65 8.94
CA VAL A 205 12.65 -9.20 9.94
C VAL A 205 12.00 -9.19 11.33
N ASP A 206 11.38 -8.07 11.71
CA ASP A 206 10.84 -7.88 13.06
C ASP A 206 9.58 -8.71 13.32
N SER A 207 8.68 -8.82 12.33
CA SER A 207 7.43 -9.59 12.45
C SER A 207 7.65 -11.10 12.30
N LYS A 208 8.78 -11.49 11.71
CA LYS A 208 9.08 -12.89 11.36
C LYS A 208 8.03 -13.47 10.41
N CYS A 209 7.40 -12.62 9.58
CA CYS A 209 6.49 -13.10 8.55
C CYS A 209 7.28 -13.86 7.47
N ASP A 210 6.62 -14.82 6.84
CA ASP A 210 7.25 -15.63 5.79
C ASP A 210 7.36 -14.86 4.47
N LEU A 211 6.29 -14.12 4.13
CA LEU A 211 6.24 -13.25 2.95
C LEU A 211 5.53 -11.95 3.30
N LEU A 212 5.99 -10.86 2.71
CA LEU A 212 5.27 -9.58 2.74
C LEU A 212 4.87 -9.22 1.31
N LEU A 213 3.59 -8.84 1.13
CA LEU A 213 3.05 -8.36 -0.13
C LEU A 213 2.90 -6.85 -0.04
N TYR A 214 3.49 -6.12 -0.99
CA TYR A 214 3.39 -4.66 -1.00
C TYR A 214 2.71 -4.15 -2.27
N GLY A 215 2.09 -2.99 -2.15
CA GLY A 215 1.31 -2.41 -3.23
C GLY A 215 0.01 -3.17 -3.47
N ASN A 216 -0.41 -3.26 -4.71
CA ASN A 216 -1.62 -3.99 -5.12
C ASN A 216 -1.34 -5.49 -5.13
N ALA A 217 -1.80 -6.17 -4.11
CA ALA A 217 -1.38 -7.55 -3.81
C ALA A 217 -2.34 -8.62 -4.35
N GLU A 218 -3.41 -8.22 -5.04
CA GLU A 218 -4.50 -9.12 -5.44
C GLU A 218 -4.00 -10.33 -6.26
N ARG A 219 -3.16 -10.07 -7.26
CA ARG A 219 -2.61 -11.16 -8.09
C ARG A 219 -1.62 -12.01 -7.32
N ALA A 220 -0.76 -11.37 -6.54
CA ALA A 220 0.28 -12.05 -5.77
C ALA A 220 -0.34 -12.99 -4.73
N ILE A 221 -1.34 -12.54 -3.97
CA ILE A 221 -1.96 -13.37 -2.93
C ILE A 221 -2.68 -14.59 -3.51
N VAL A 222 -3.33 -14.43 -4.68
CA VAL A 222 -3.99 -15.55 -5.37
C VAL A 222 -2.95 -16.57 -5.81
N GLU A 223 -1.87 -16.14 -6.45
CA GLU A 223 -0.80 -17.04 -6.88
C GLU A 223 -0.21 -17.79 -5.68
N ILE A 224 0.12 -17.08 -4.60
CA ILE A 224 0.69 -17.65 -3.38
C ILE A 224 -0.29 -18.68 -2.77
N ALA A 225 -1.58 -18.34 -2.69
CA ALA A 225 -2.60 -19.25 -2.13
C ALA A 225 -2.67 -20.56 -2.91
N HIS A 226 -2.66 -20.51 -4.24
CA HIS A 226 -2.68 -21.72 -5.08
C HIS A 226 -1.38 -22.51 -4.97
N ARG A 227 -0.22 -21.86 -4.85
CA ARG A 227 1.08 -22.55 -4.69
C ARG A 227 1.14 -23.27 -3.34
N LEU A 228 0.71 -22.59 -2.26
CA LEU A 228 0.61 -23.21 -0.93
C LEU A 228 -0.41 -24.37 -0.92
N ALA A 229 -1.53 -24.22 -1.62
CA ALA A 229 -2.54 -25.28 -1.76
C ALA A 229 -1.97 -26.52 -2.50
N ASN A 230 -1.00 -26.30 -3.40
CA ASN A 230 -0.26 -27.37 -4.08
C ASN A 230 0.91 -27.89 -3.22
N LYS A 231 0.96 -27.52 -1.94
CA LYS A 231 1.96 -27.96 -0.95
C LYS A 231 3.39 -27.46 -1.26
N GLU A 232 3.53 -26.38 -2.05
CA GLU A 232 4.82 -25.76 -2.23
C GLU A 232 5.22 -25.04 -0.93
N PRO A 233 6.42 -25.32 -0.38
CA PRO A 233 6.84 -24.60 0.83
C PRO A 233 6.93 -23.12 0.60
N VAL A 234 6.47 -22.30 1.58
CA VAL A 234 6.46 -20.84 1.46
C VAL A 234 7.85 -20.27 1.18
N GLN A 235 8.90 -20.92 1.70
CA GLN A 235 10.29 -20.50 1.50
C GLN A 235 10.74 -20.59 0.04
N ASN A 236 10.08 -21.42 -0.76
CA ASN A 236 10.40 -21.59 -2.18
C ASN A 236 9.67 -20.57 -3.07
N ILE A 237 8.69 -19.85 -2.52
CA ILE A 237 7.91 -18.87 -3.25
C ILE A 237 8.69 -17.53 -3.23
N THR A 238 9.69 -17.40 -4.09
CA THR A 238 10.62 -16.27 -4.12
C THR A 238 10.55 -15.44 -5.41
N ASP A 239 9.68 -15.82 -6.33
CA ASP A 239 9.63 -15.29 -7.69
C ASP A 239 8.33 -14.52 -8.00
N VAL A 240 7.48 -14.29 -6.99
CA VAL A 240 6.23 -13.54 -7.17
C VAL A 240 6.54 -12.04 -7.05
N ARG A 241 6.10 -11.26 -8.04
CA ARG A 241 6.29 -9.79 -8.03
C ARG A 241 5.49 -9.15 -6.90
N GLY A 242 6.06 -8.10 -6.30
CA GLY A 242 5.42 -7.37 -5.22
C GLY A 242 5.60 -8.05 -3.87
N THR A 243 6.58 -8.94 -3.73
CA THR A 243 6.86 -9.63 -2.47
C THR A 243 8.22 -9.21 -1.89
N ALA A 244 8.31 -9.30 -0.58
CA ALA A 244 9.57 -9.15 0.18
C ALA A 244 9.64 -10.28 1.22
N PHE A 245 10.83 -10.83 1.37
CA PHE A 245 11.08 -11.94 2.30
C PHE A 245 12.54 -11.90 2.76
N VAL A 246 12.84 -12.61 3.84
CA VAL A 246 14.21 -12.70 4.37
C VAL A 246 14.96 -13.80 3.64
N ARG A 247 16.16 -13.48 3.17
CA ARG A 247 17.05 -14.42 2.52
C ARG A 247 18.40 -14.36 3.23
N ARG A 248 19.00 -15.52 3.48
CA ARG A 248 20.30 -15.59 4.18
C ARG A 248 21.48 -15.42 3.26
N GLN A 249 21.33 -15.80 2.00
CA GLN A 249 22.41 -15.79 1.02
C GLN A 249 21.91 -15.23 -0.30
N THR A 250 22.78 -14.56 -1.00
CA THR A 250 22.53 -14.08 -2.35
C THR A 250 22.41 -15.30 -3.29
N PRO A 251 21.35 -15.41 -4.12
CA PRO A 251 21.21 -16.53 -5.04
C PRO A 251 22.37 -16.62 -6.02
N GLU A 252 22.63 -17.83 -6.51
CA GLU A 252 23.64 -18.04 -7.54
C GLU A 252 23.36 -17.18 -8.77
N GLY A 253 24.37 -16.53 -9.29
CA GLY A 253 24.28 -15.64 -10.44
C GLY A 253 23.81 -14.23 -10.10
N TRP A 254 23.63 -13.91 -8.81
CA TRP A 254 23.32 -12.56 -8.34
C TRP A 254 24.51 -11.99 -7.60
N PHE A 255 24.65 -10.69 -7.64
CA PHE A 255 25.64 -9.99 -6.82
C PHE A 255 24.97 -8.85 -6.05
N GLU A 256 25.55 -8.51 -4.93
CA GLU A 256 25.02 -7.47 -4.07
C GLU A 256 25.71 -6.14 -4.38
N ILE A 257 24.91 -5.12 -4.57
CA ILE A 257 25.38 -3.74 -4.75
C ILE A 257 24.88 -2.93 -3.55
N ASP A 258 25.81 -2.32 -2.85
CA ASP A 258 25.51 -1.42 -1.74
C ASP A 258 26.34 -0.13 -1.86
N SER A 259 26.29 0.73 -0.86
CA SER A 259 27.01 2.01 -0.89
C SER A 259 28.53 1.81 -0.97
N THR A 260 29.06 0.71 -0.45
CA THR A 260 30.51 0.45 -0.54
C THR A 260 30.98 0.09 -1.95
N ASN A 261 30.06 -0.37 -2.81
CA ASN A 261 30.37 -0.70 -4.21
C ASN A 261 30.16 0.48 -5.16
N ILE A 262 29.21 1.37 -4.83
CA ILE A 262 28.75 2.44 -5.73
C ILE A 262 29.42 3.77 -5.37
N ASP A 263 29.46 4.11 -4.09
CA ASP A 263 29.94 5.41 -3.63
C ASP A 263 31.46 5.41 -3.49
N GLU A 264 32.12 6.42 -4.02
CA GLU A 264 33.55 6.63 -3.77
C GLU A 264 33.72 7.17 -2.35
N PRO A 265 34.58 6.55 -1.52
CA PRO A 265 34.85 7.08 -0.19
C PRO A 265 35.38 8.52 -0.22
N GLY A 266 34.81 9.37 0.61
CA GLY A 266 35.20 10.77 0.72
C GLY A 266 34.52 11.72 -0.24
N ARG A 267 33.74 11.23 -1.21
CA ARG A 267 33.02 12.07 -2.15
C ARG A 267 31.57 12.22 -1.68
N VAL A 268 31.32 13.27 -0.93
CA VAL A 268 29.98 13.61 -0.45
C VAL A 268 29.46 14.77 -1.29
N GLU A 269 28.33 14.58 -1.94
CA GLU A 269 27.69 15.68 -2.68
C GLU A 269 27.27 16.78 -1.73
N ALA A 270 27.34 18.04 -2.20
CA ALA A 270 26.92 19.19 -1.42
C ALA A 270 25.45 19.04 -1.02
N HIS A 271 25.17 19.34 0.24
CA HIS A 271 23.81 19.28 0.76
C HIS A 271 22.94 20.29 0.05
N VAL A 272 21.89 19.83 -0.61
CA VAL A 272 20.94 20.71 -1.31
C VAL A 272 20.01 21.33 -0.26
N ASN A 273 19.89 22.65 -0.27
CA ASN A 273 18.96 23.35 0.61
C ASN A 273 17.52 22.94 0.25
N PRO A 274 16.79 22.28 1.14
CA PRO A 274 15.44 21.79 0.82
C PRO A 274 14.41 22.89 0.66
N TYR A 275 14.75 24.14 1.02
CA TYR A 275 13.85 25.29 0.91
C TYR A 275 14.00 26.03 -0.42
N LEU A 276 15.00 25.67 -1.23
CA LEU A 276 15.14 26.28 -2.56
C LEU A 276 14.20 25.59 -3.55
N MET A 277 13.48 26.40 -4.31
CA MET A 277 12.64 25.87 -5.38
C MET A 277 13.50 25.28 -6.50
N VAL A 278 12.98 24.27 -7.18
CA VAL A 278 13.69 23.60 -8.29
C VAL A 278 14.08 24.62 -9.37
N SER A 279 13.22 25.59 -9.65
CA SER A 279 13.49 26.67 -10.60
C SER A 279 14.65 27.56 -10.18
N GLU A 280 14.82 27.81 -8.87
CA GLU A 280 15.94 28.60 -8.36
C GLU A 280 17.25 27.82 -8.45
N VAL A 281 17.22 26.52 -8.15
CA VAL A 281 18.38 25.65 -8.28
C VAL A 281 18.81 25.56 -9.76
N ALA A 282 17.86 25.44 -10.69
CA ALA A 282 18.14 25.41 -12.11
C ALA A 282 18.77 26.71 -12.61
N LYS A 283 18.30 27.88 -12.14
CA LYS A 283 18.88 29.18 -12.44
C LYS A 283 20.31 29.30 -11.93
N GLN A 284 20.58 28.84 -10.72
CA GLN A 284 21.93 28.85 -10.14
C GLN A 284 22.89 27.95 -10.89
N GLN A 285 22.41 26.86 -11.51
CA GLN A 285 23.20 25.93 -12.29
C GLN A 285 23.35 26.34 -13.76
N GLY A 286 22.83 27.49 -14.14
CA GLY A 286 22.89 28.00 -15.52
C GLY A 286 22.00 27.24 -16.49
N GLN A 287 21.04 26.47 -15.98
CA GLN A 287 20.05 25.78 -16.81
C GLN A 287 18.81 26.66 -16.93
N SER A 288 18.56 27.24 -18.10
CA SER A 288 17.31 27.96 -18.32
C SER A 288 16.16 26.95 -18.42
N CYS A 289 15.13 27.17 -17.61
CA CYS A 289 13.87 26.46 -17.78
C CYS A 289 13.17 27.08 -19.01
N ALA A 290 13.38 26.47 -20.18
CA ALA A 290 12.84 26.97 -21.46
C ALA A 290 11.33 27.25 -21.41
N ARG A 291 10.60 26.51 -20.58
CA ARG A 291 9.14 26.68 -20.43
C ARG A 291 8.75 27.98 -19.68
N GLU A 292 9.58 28.43 -18.72
CA GLU A 292 9.31 29.69 -18.00
C GLU A 292 9.60 30.90 -18.89
N ASP A 293 10.67 30.82 -19.67
CA ASP A 293 11.04 31.91 -20.60
C ASP A 293 9.97 32.06 -21.71
N GLU A 294 9.44 30.94 -22.23
CA GLU A 294 8.34 30.96 -23.20
C GLU A 294 7.05 31.51 -22.60
N ALA A 295 6.71 31.08 -21.37
CA ALA A 295 5.52 31.55 -20.69
C ALA A 295 5.64 33.06 -20.36
N GLN A 296 6.81 33.51 -19.96
CA GLN A 296 7.09 34.93 -19.70
C GLN A 296 7.03 35.74 -20.99
N ALA A 297 7.61 35.24 -22.07
CA ALA A 297 7.56 35.92 -23.36
C ALA A 297 6.13 36.05 -23.90
N VAL A 298 5.29 35.02 -23.70
CA VAL A 298 3.87 35.07 -24.09
C VAL A 298 3.12 36.05 -23.21
N ALA A 299 3.41 36.10 -21.91
CA ALA A 299 2.79 37.08 -20.98
C ALA A 299 3.20 38.50 -21.31
N ASP A 300 4.47 38.72 -21.64
CA ASP A 300 4.98 40.08 -22.01
C ASP A 300 4.41 40.53 -23.35
N ALA A 301 4.28 39.62 -24.31
CA ALA A 301 3.65 39.92 -25.61
C ALA A 301 2.14 40.26 -25.44
N ALA A 302 1.47 39.55 -24.55
CA ALA A 302 0.06 39.82 -24.22
C ALA A 302 -0.09 41.18 -23.53
N ASN A 303 0.81 41.50 -22.60
CA ASN A 303 0.83 42.80 -21.91
C ASN A 303 1.13 43.95 -22.88
N GLN A 304 2.07 43.79 -23.81
CA GLN A 304 2.34 44.80 -24.84
C GLN A 304 1.15 45.05 -25.75
N LYS A 305 0.40 44.01 -26.11
CA LYS A 305 -0.85 44.16 -26.88
C LYS A 305 -1.93 44.90 -26.09
N LEU A 306 -2.01 44.65 -24.78
CA LEU A 306 -2.95 45.35 -23.90
C LEU A 306 -2.61 46.85 -23.75
N VAL A 307 -1.32 47.20 -23.59
CA VAL A 307 -0.85 48.57 -23.50
C VAL A 307 -1.09 49.31 -24.82
N SER A 308 -0.89 48.66 -25.97
CA SER A 308 -1.11 49.28 -27.26
C SER A 308 -2.60 49.49 -27.60
N SER A 309 -3.50 48.76 -26.94
CA SER A 309 -4.94 48.86 -27.15
C SER A 309 -5.63 49.97 -26.30
N GLY A 310 -4.89 50.65 -25.44
CA GLY A 310 -5.39 51.81 -24.68
C GLY A 310 -6.46 51.51 -23.61
N ARG A 311 -6.62 50.25 -23.21
CA ARG A 311 -7.57 49.89 -22.14
C ARG A 311 -6.95 50.00 -20.75
N PRO A 312 -7.67 50.54 -19.75
CA PRO A 312 -7.13 50.60 -18.40
C PRO A 312 -6.94 49.20 -17.82
N LEU A 313 -5.81 49.00 -17.17
CA LEU A 313 -5.53 47.75 -16.42
C LEU A 313 -6.47 47.66 -15.22
N ASP A 314 -7.42 46.78 -15.28
CA ASP A 314 -8.25 46.48 -14.12
C ASP A 314 -7.41 45.71 -13.09
N GLN A 315 -7.20 46.29 -11.93
CA GLN A 315 -6.40 45.74 -10.85
C GLN A 315 -7.17 44.71 -9.97
N THR A 316 -8.34 44.30 -10.40
CA THR A 316 -9.07 43.25 -9.66
C THR A 316 -8.48 41.88 -9.96
N PRO A 317 -8.31 41.00 -8.97
CA PRO A 317 -7.81 39.65 -9.22
C PRO A 317 -8.75 38.91 -10.15
N GLN A 318 -8.19 38.41 -11.25
CA GLN A 318 -8.98 37.68 -12.24
C GLN A 318 -9.42 36.34 -11.65
N THR A 319 -10.73 36.19 -11.55
CA THR A 319 -11.32 34.91 -11.21
C THR A 319 -11.14 33.94 -12.38
N ILE A 320 -10.48 32.83 -12.15
CA ILE A 320 -10.34 31.78 -13.15
C ILE A 320 -11.74 31.21 -13.44
N LYS A 321 -12.25 31.50 -14.61
CA LYS A 321 -13.51 30.89 -15.07
C LYS A 321 -13.17 29.55 -15.71
N PHE A 322 -13.59 28.48 -15.08
CA PHE A 322 -13.58 27.15 -15.71
C PHE A 322 -14.55 27.16 -16.88
N VAL A 323 -14.03 26.99 -18.06
CA VAL A 323 -14.85 26.82 -19.27
C VAL A 323 -15.29 25.36 -19.30
N ASP A 324 -16.62 25.16 -19.26
CA ASP A 324 -17.18 23.81 -19.36
C ASP A 324 -16.77 23.16 -20.69
N ASN A 325 -16.20 21.99 -20.62
CA ASN A 325 -15.86 21.21 -21.79
C ASN A 325 -17.14 20.66 -22.41
N PRO A 326 -17.54 21.08 -23.63
CA PRO A 326 -18.80 20.68 -24.22
C PRO A 326 -18.87 19.19 -24.58
N ASN A 327 -17.76 18.46 -24.45
CA ASN A 327 -17.69 17.05 -24.83
C ASN A 327 -17.84 16.08 -23.64
N LEU A 328 -18.20 16.58 -22.44
CA LEU A 328 -18.48 15.70 -21.28
C LEU A 328 -19.99 15.67 -21.03
N PRO A 329 -20.69 14.61 -21.44
CA PRO A 329 -22.12 14.51 -21.17
C PRO A 329 -22.38 14.22 -19.68
N GLY A 330 -23.20 15.02 -19.03
CA GLY A 330 -23.77 14.71 -17.73
C GLY A 330 -23.49 15.65 -16.55
N LEU A 331 -22.77 16.76 -16.75
CA LEU A 331 -22.54 17.73 -15.68
C LEU A 331 -23.17 19.10 -15.99
N GLN A 332 -24.49 19.10 -16.19
CA GLN A 332 -25.25 20.35 -16.15
C GLN A 332 -25.82 20.55 -14.75
N GLY A 333 -24.95 21.00 -13.84
CA GLY A 333 -25.36 21.45 -12.52
C GLY A 333 -25.26 22.97 -12.42
N LYS A 334 -26.36 23.64 -12.13
CA LYS A 334 -26.41 25.09 -11.88
C LYS A 334 -25.50 25.41 -10.67
N GLY A 335 -24.35 25.94 -10.96
CA GLY A 335 -23.39 26.34 -9.94
C GLY A 335 -23.82 27.63 -9.23
N LYS A 336 -24.23 27.55 -7.98
CA LYS A 336 -24.26 28.68 -7.05
C LYS A 336 -23.25 28.41 -5.94
N UNK A 337 -22.28 29.07 -5.78
CA UNK A 337 -21.38 28.92 -4.92
C UNK A 337 -21.83 29.34 -3.70
N UNK A 338 -21.89 28.81 -3.14
CA UNK A 338 -22.26 29.18 -1.96
C UNK A 338 -21.06 29.23 -1.17
N UNK A 339 -20.79 29.93 -0.98
CA UNK A 339 -19.88 30.12 -0.14
C UNK A 339 -20.30 29.56 1.06
N UNK A 340 -19.97 28.80 1.21
CA UNK A 340 -20.30 28.20 2.31
C UNK A 340 -19.84 28.97 3.39
N SER A 341 -20.56 29.51 4.14
CA SER A 341 -20.35 30.08 5.45
C SER A 341 -20.05 28.93 6.45
N LYS A 342 -18.96 29.06 7.17
CA LYS A 342 -18.41 28.04 8.11
C LYS A 342 -19.31 27.69 9.32
N ARG A 343 -20.61 27.95 9.27
CA ARG A 343 -21.46 27.84 10.45
C ARG A 343 -22.65 26.90 10.36
N GLN A 344 -22.71 26.02 9.34
CA GLN A 344 -23.86 25.09 9.27
C GLN A 344 -23.47 23.70 8.75
N LYS A 345 -22.63 22.99 9.51
CA LYS A 345 -22.48 21.54 9.32
C LYS A 345 -22.28 20.85 10.67
N ARG A 346 -23.29 20.95 11.53
CA ARG A 346 -23.36 20.09 12.71
C ARG A 346 -24.80 19.66 12.99
N HIS A 347 -25.50 19.12 12.02
CA HIS A 347 -26.75 18.36 12.27
C HIS A 347 -27.25 17.82 10.93
N SER A 348 -26.75 16.70 10.50
CA SER A 348 -27.47 15.82 9.57
C SER A 348 -26.69 14.52 9.29
N PHE A 349 -26.36 13.79 10.33
CA PHE A 349 -26.01 12.37 10.18
C PHE A 349 -26.45 11.61 11.46
N ALA A 350 -27.75 11.62 11.66
CA ALA A 350 -28.37 10.73 12.60
C ALA A 350 -29.71 10.31 12.03
N LYS A 351 -29.69 9.25 11.23
CA LYS A 351 -30.79 8.33 10.91
C LYS A 351 -30.51 7.64 9.60
N LEU A 352 -29.87 6.50 9.73
CA LEU A 352 -30.14 5.27 8.96
C LEU A 352 -29.28 4.17 9.56
#